data_9d949880879141567fc96095cc8e0b6c
#
_entry.id   9d949880879141567fc96095cc8e0b6c
#
_cell.length_a   1.000
_cell.length_b   1.000
_cell.length_c   1.000
_cell.angle_alpha   90.00
_cell.angle_beta   90.00
_cell.angle_gamma   90.00
#
_symmetry.space_group_name_H-M   'P 1'
#
loop_
_entity.id
_entity.type
_entity.pdbx_description
1 polymer ?
#
loop_
_entity_poly.entity_id
_entity_poly.type
_entity_poly.pdbx_seq_one_letter_code
_entity_poly.pdbx_strand_id
1 'polypeptide(L)'
;MGSHMQNRYIKKFSLFLALIASFLLNISSQATAHTTVDKEKSNPHPAEVLTELDEIRLVFKSPLIDDGKAKISLATVREGKDIPIGETAFESPTVITASILQTPKPGQYVIRYVVTAEDGDMNDGGYAFELYEKQDSSKTWSYLAASLGILLVVVLLLRAKPKVQRKEESGD
;
A
#
# COMPACT_ATOMS: atom_id res chain seq x y z
N MET A 1 30.96 7.84 71.80
CA MET A 1 31.48 6.67 71.15
C MET A 1 30.61 6.20 69.97
N GLY A 2 29.77 7.08 69.37
CA GLY A 2 28.75 6.72 68.33
C GLY A 2 29.06 7.16 66.91
N SER A 3 30.03 8.08 66.67
CA SER A 3 30.20 8.70 65.37
C SER A 3 30.94 7.85 64.29
N HIS A 4 31.82 6.94 64.74
CA HIS A 4 32.59 6.10 63.82
C HIS A 4 31.80 4.98 63.15
N MET A 5 30.77 4.48 63.81
CA MET A 5 29.94 3.39 63.30
C MET A 5 28.97 3.91 62.23
N GLN A 6 28.38 5.08 62.42
CA GLN A 6 27.46 5.73 61.50
C GLN A 6 28.12 6.09 60.15
N ASN A 7 29.37 6.50 60.19
CA ASN A 7 30.12 6.88 58.95
C ASN A 7 30.47 5.69 58.05
N ARG A 8 30.57 4.47 58.64
CA ARG A 8 30.80 3.22 57.87
C ARG A 8 29.55 2.76 57.12
N TYR A 9 28.37 2.95 57.69
CA TYR A 9 27.10 2.60 56.99
C TYR A 9 26.79 3.56 55.87
N ILE A 10 27.05 4.84 56.05
CA ILE A 10 26.83 5.86 55.01
C ILE A 10 27.75 5.60 53.81
N LYS A 11 29.04 5.27 54.01
CA LYS A 11 29.98 4.95 52.93
C LYS A 11 29.59 3.69 52.16
N LYS A 12 29.10 2.62 52.86
CA LYS A 12 28.64 1.38 52.24
C LYS A 12 27.35 1.59 51.45
N PHE A 13 26.45 2.42 51.95
CA PHE A 13 25.20 2.78 51.26
C PHE A 13 25.44 3.63 50.03
N SER A 14 26.36 4.60 50.13
CA SER A 14 26.78 5.41 48.98
C SER A 14 27.45 4.58 47.87
N LEU A 15 28.28 3.60 48.27
CA LEU A 15 28.91 2.68 47.32
C LEU A 15 27.89 1.78 46.62
N PHE A 16 26.91 1.28 47.35
CA PHE A 16 25.83 0.44 46.82
C PHE A 16 24.92 1.23 45.86
N LEU A 17 24.59 2.48 46.21
CA LEU A 17 23.81 3.37 45.35
C LEU A 17 24.55 3.72 44.05
N ALA A 18 25.89 3.94 44.13
CA ALA A 18 26.72 4.19 42.95
C ALA A 18 26.80 2.95 42.02
N LEU A 19 26.81 1.73 42.60
CA LEU A 19 26.82 0.50 41.84
C LEU A 19 25.49 0.26 41.11
N ILE A 20 24.37 0.54 41.77
CA ILE A 20 23.03 0.49 41.15
C ILE A 20 22.90 1.54 40.04
N ALA A 21 23.34 2.75 40.26
CA ALA A 21 23.34 3.81 39.23
C ALA A 21 24.19 3.44 38.00
N SER A 22 25.38 2.84 38.23
CA SER A 22 26.23 2.34 37.18
C SER A 22 25.61 1.18 36.40
N PHE A 23 24.87 0.31 37.09
CA PHE A 23 24.16 -0.80 36.42
C PHE A 23 22.98 -0.31 35.60
N LEU A 24 22.22 0.68 36.09
CA LEU A 24 21.09 1.28 35.36
C LEU A 24 21.53 2.06 34.13
N LEU A 25 22.74 2.65 34.14
CA LEU A 25 23.31 3.35 32.98
C LEU A 25 23.77 2.41 31.85
N ASN A 26 23.95 1.11 32.15
CA ASN A 26 24.30 0.12 31.14
C ASN A 26 23.10 -0.59 30.51
N ILE A 27 21.87 -0.28 30.93
CA ILE A 27 20.65 -0.69 30.25
C ILE A 27 20.36 0.38 29.17
N SER A 28 21.33 0.66 28.32
CA SER A 28 21.03 1.24 27.01
C SER A 28 20.29 0.15 26.26
N SER A 29 18.97 0.26 26.20
CA SER A 29 18.19 -0.45 25.20
C SER A 29 18.83 -0.08 23.85
N GLN A 30 19.50 -1.05 23.25
CA GLN A 30 19.79 -0.96 21.83
C GLN A 30 18.43 -0.81 21.16
N ALA A 31 18.09 0.42 20.80
CA ALA A 31 17.02 0.67 19.86
C ALA A 31 17.50 -0.01 18.56
N THR A 32 17.11 -1.27 18.37
CA THR A 32 17.26 -1.94 17.11
C THR A 32 16.53 -1.08 16.10
N ALA A 33 17.30 -0.39 15.27
CA ALA A 33 16.76 0.48 14.22
C ALA A 33 16.22 -0.39 13.08
N HIS A 34 15.29 -1.31 13.41
CA HIS A 34 14.59 -2.07 12.38
C HIS A 34 13.88 -1.06 11.49
N THR A 35 14.37 -0.94 10.27
CA THR A 35 13.70 -0.11 9.29
C THR A 35 12.36 -0.74 8.91
N THR A 36 11.34 0.06 8.83
CA THR A 36 10.00 -0.38 8.41
C THR A 36 9.56 0.40 7.20
N VAL A 37 8.80 -0.26 6.32
CA VAL A 37 8.18 0.40 5.17
C VAL A 37 7.14 1.41 5.65
N ASP A 38 7.24 2.63 5.14
CA ASP A 38 6.20 3.65 5.23
C ASP A 38 5.16 3.35 4.12
N LYS A 39 4.15 2.57 4.47
CA LYS A 39 3.14 2.11 3.53
C LYS A 39 2.32 3.24 2.92
N GLU A 40 2.21 4.37 3.61
CA GLU A 40 1.46 5.53 3.13
C GLU A 40 2.19 6.32 2.04
N LYS A 41 3.52 6.21 2.03
CA LYS A 41 4.37 6.86 1.01
C LYS A 41 4.83 5.90 -0.09
N SER A 42 4.55 4.62 0.06
CA SER A 42 4.91 3.58 -0.91
C SER A 42 3.84 3.44 -2.00
N ASN A 43 4.26 3.01 -3.17
CA ASN A 43 3.38 2.64 -4.27
C ASN A 43 3.62 1.17 -4.64
N PRO A 44 2.58 0.32 -4.68
CA PRO A 44 1.17 0.61 -4.38
C PRO A 44 0.92 0.86 -2.89
N HIS A 45 -0.06 1.71 -2.57
CA HIS A 45 -0.54 1.91 -1.22
C HIS A 45 -1.57 0.83 -0.85
N PRO A 46 -1.53 0.21 0.34
CA PRO A 46 -2.41 -0.91 0.70
C PRO A 46 -3.91 -0.60 0.64
N ALA A 47 -4.29 0.66 0.86
CA ALA A 47 -5.69 1.11 0.85
C ALA A 47 -6.10 1.80 -0.46
N GLU A 48 -5.21 1.89 -1.44
CA GLU A 48 -5.49 2.55 -2.70
C GLU A 48 -6.21 1.61 -3.66
N VAL A 49 -7.17 2.17 -4.39
CA VAL A 49 -7.83 1.48 -5.50
C VAL A 49 -7.00 1.70 -6.75
N LEU A 50 -6.16 0.74 -7.07
CA LEU A 50 -5.31 0.79 -8.27
C LEU A 50 -5.98 0.07 -9.43
N THR A 51 -5.84 0.63 -10.62
CA THR A 51 -6.26 -0.01 -11.87
C THR A 51 -5.09 -0.36 -12.79
N GLU A 52 -3.93 0.22 -12.51
CA GLU A 52 -2.68 0.00 -13.24
C GLU A 52 -1.52 0.01 -12.23
N LEU A 53 -0.49 -0.76 -12.51
CA LEU A 53 0.74 -0.79 -11.72
C LEU A 53 1.93 -0.95 -12.68
N ASP A 54 2.74 0.08 -12.80
CA ASP A 54 3.92 0.11 -13.68
C ASP A 54 5.21 -0.05 -12.89
N GLU A 55 5.21 0.36 -11.62
CA GLU A 55 6.37 0.32 -10.74
C GLU A 55 5.95 0.06 -9.30
N ILE A 56 6.79 -0.70 -8.59
CA ILE A 56 6.75 -0.81 -7.14
C ILE A 56 7.80 0.15 -6.58
N ARG A 57 7.38 1.04 -5.69
CA ARG A 57 8.23 1.99 -5.00
C ARG A 57 8.02 1.88 -3.50
N LEU A 58 9.01 1.39 -2.78
CA LEU A 58 8.94 1.20 -1.33
C LEU A 58 9.75 2.28 -0.63
N VAL A 59 9.10 3.02 0.25
CA VAL A 59 9.70 4.06 1.08
C VAL A 59 9.91 3.52 2.48
N PHE A 60 11.12 3.64 3.01
CA PHE A 60 11.48 3.19 4.34
C PHE A 60 11.64 4.37 5.30
N LYS A 61 11.37 4.13 6.58
CA LYS A 61 11.44 5.17 7.63
C LYS A 61 12.88 5.51 8.02
N SER A 62 13.82 4.60 7.77
CA SER A 62 15.25 4.76 8.06
C SER A 62 16.09 4.40 6.84
N PRO A 63 17.31 4.91 6.72
CA PRO A 63 18.19 4.58 5.62
C PRO A 63 18.50 3.09 5.51
N LEU A 64 18.79 2.67 4.29
CA LEU A 64 19.19 1.33 3.90
C LEU A 64 20.62 1.33 3.39
N ILE A 65 21.28 0.18 3.47
CA ILE A 65 22.58 -0.06 2.85
C ILE A 65 22.37 -0.69 1.48
N ASP A 66 22.99 -0.10 0.46
CA ASP A 66 23.07 -0.71 -0.87
C ASP A 66 24.26 -1.69 -0.91
N ASP A 67 24.02 -2.90 -0.44
CA ASP A 67 24.97 -4.01 -0.42
C ASP A 67 24.70 -5.06 -1.51
N GLY A 68 23.81 -4.74 -2.45
CA GLY A 68 23.37 -5.61 -3.53
C GLY A 68 22.44 -6.74 -3.10
N LYS A 69 21.96 -6.76 -1.85
CA LYS A 69 21.04 -7.78 -1.34
C LYS A 69 19.58 -7.34 -1.33
N ALA A 70 19.33 -6.03 -1.53
CA ALA A 70 17.96 -5.51 -1.58
C ALA A 70 17.18 -6.21 -2.69
N LYS A 71 16.00 -6.71 -2.35
CA LYS A 71 15.15 -7.44 -3.27
C LYS A 71 13.69 -7.13 -3.03
N ILE A 72 12.98 -6.81 -4.10
CA ILE A 72 11.53 -6.78 -4.15
C ILE A 72 11.05 -8.02 -4.89
N SER A 73 9.91 -8.57 -4.51
CA SER A 73 9.20 -9.61 -5.25
C SER A 73 7.70 -9.34 -5.19
N LEU A 74 7.00 -9.74 -6.25
CA LEU A 74 5.56 -9.60 -6.40
C LEU A 74 4.96 -10.96 -6.71
N ALA A 75 3.90 -11.34 -5.99
CA ALA A 75 3.21 -12.60 -6.24
C ALA A 75 1.69 -12.44 -6.07
N THR A 76 0.93 -13.34 -6.71
CA THR A 76 -0.52 -13.44 -6.49
C THR A 76 -0.80 -14.02 -5.09
N VAL A 77 -1.79 -13.47 -4.38
CA VAL A 77 -2.14 -13.98 -3.03
C VAL A 77 -2.74 -15.38 -3.11
N ARG A 78 -3.61 -15.64 -4.08
CA ARG A 78 -4.36 -16.90 -4.18
C ARG A 78 -3.50 -18.10 -4.57
N GLU A 79 -2.60 -17.93 -5.54
CA GLU A 79 -1.83 -19.03 -6.13
C GLU A 79 -0.36 -19.01 -5.70
N GLY A 80 0.10 -17.92 -5.08
CA GLY A 80 1.52 -17.73 -4.76
C GLY A 80 2.41 -17.61 -6.00
N LYS A 81 1.83 -17.35 -7.18
CA LYS A 81 2.55 -17.27 -8.43
C LYS A 81 3.31 -15.95 -8.52
N ASP A 82 4.60 -16.03 -8.78
CA ASP A 82 5.44 -14.86 -8.98
C ASP A 82 5.08 -14.12 -10.26
N ILE A 83 5.07 -12.80 -10.17
CA ILE A 83 4.90 -11.87 -11.28
C ILE A 83 6.28 -11.35 -11.67
N PRO A 84 6.65 -11.39 -12.95
CA PRO A 84 7.94 -10.86 -13.41
C PRO A 84 8.03 -9.35 -13.16
N ILE A 85 9.06 -8.95 -12.42
CA ILE A 85 9.43 -7.56 -12.17
C ILE A 85 10.90 -7.33 -12.54
N GLY A 86 11.27 -6.08 -12.75
CA GLY A 86 12.66 -5.68 -13.00
C GLY A 86 13.54 -5.85 -11.77
N GLU A 87 14.81 -5.59 -11.94
CA GLU A 87 15.77 -5.58 -10.84
C GLU A 87 15.41 -4.50 -9.81
N THR A 88 15.69 -4.79 -8.55
CA THR A 88 15.52 -3.81 -7.47
C THR A 88 16.62 -2.77 -7.57
N ALA A 89 16.24 -1.49 -7.61
CA ALA A 89 17.15 -0.36 -7.67
C ALA A 89 16.95 0.58 -6.48
N PHE A 90 18.01 1.25 -6.06
CA PHE A 90 17.93 2.34 -5.08
C PHE A 90 17.65 3.67 -5.80
N GLU A 91 16.52 4.30 -5.48
CA GLU A 91 16.22 5.68 -5.90
C GLU A 91 16.87 6.69 -4.93
N SER A 92 16.91 6.33 -3.66
CA SER A 92 17.55 7.10 -2.58
C SER A 92 17.93 6.18 -1.41
N PRO A 93 18.65 6.66 -0.38
CA PRO A 93 18.97 5.83 0.79
C PRO A 93 17.76 5.25 1.52
N THR A 94 16.57 5.80 1.33
CA THR A 94 15.33 5.32 1.98
C THR A 94 14.31 4.77 0.99
N VAL A 95 14.65 4.66 -0.30
CA VAL A 95 13.67 4.28 -1.33
C VAL A 95 14.27 3.26 -2.27
N ILE A 96 13.58 2.14 -2.42
CA ILE A 96 13.88 1.14 -3.45
C ILE A 96 12.72 0.99 -4.41
N THR A 97 13.03 0.70 -5.68
CA THR A 97 12.04 0.55 -6.75
C THR A 97 12.26 -0.73 -7.55
N ALA A 98 11.21 -1.18 -8.22
CA ALA A 98 11.27 -2.24 -9.22
C ALA A 98 10.17 -2.02 -10.26
N SER A 99 10.52 -2.01 -11.54
CA SER A 99 9.55 -1.87 -12.64
C SER A 99 8.75 -3.16 -12.84
N ILE A 100 7.52 -3.05 -13.29
CA ILE A 100 6.69 -4.19 -13.66
C ILE A 100 6.97 -4.55 -15.11
N LEU A 101 7.44 -5.79 -15.34
CA LEU A 101 7.77 -6.27 -16.71
C LEU A 101 6.55 -6.81 -17.45
N GLN A 102 5.52 -7.21 -16.74
CA GLN A 102 4.28 -7.71 -17.31
C GLN A 102 3.10 -7.14 -16.52
N THR A 103 2.24 -6.38 -17.19
CA THR A 103 1.05 -5.78 -16.56
C THR A 103 0.23 -6.82 -15.81
N PRO A 104 0.08 -6.71 -14.50
CA PRO A 104 -0.70 -7.66 -13.71
C PRO A 104 -2.18 -7.56 -14.06
N LYS A 105 -2.91 -8.67 -13.99
CA LYS A 105 -4.36 -8.69 -14.15
C LYS A 105 -5.03 -8.19 -12.86
N PRO A 106 -6.31 -7.76 -12.93
CA PRO A 106 -7.08 -7.48 -11.70
C PRO A 106 -7.04 -8.66 -10.72
N GLY A 107 -6.84 -8.37 -9.45
CA GLY A 107 -6.71 -9.38 -8.40
C GLY A 107 -5.90 -8.93 -7.20
N GLN A 108 -5.71 -9.83 -6.24
CA GLN A 108 -4.96 -9.58 -5.02
C GLN A 108 -3.51 -10.03 -5.16
N TYR A 109 -2.61 -9.15 -4.75
CA TYR A 109 -1.16 -9.31 -4.83
C TYR A 109 -0.50 -9.09 -3.48
N VAL A 110 0.65 -9.71 -3.29
CA VAL A 110 1.54 -9.46 -2.15
C VAL A 110 2.88 -9.00 -2.66
N ILE A 111 3.33 -7.86 -2.16
CA ILE A 111 4.72 -7.42 -2.26
C ILE A 111 5.49 -8.00 -1.10
N ARG A 112 6.67 -8.53 -1.36
CA ARG A 112 7.66 -8.92 -0.34
C ARG A 112 8.95 -8.20 -0.63
N TYR A 113 9.67 -7.86 0.41
CA TYR A 113 10.99 -7.23 0.29
C TYR A 113 11.97 -7.82 1.30
N VAL A 114 13.23 -7.75 0.94
CA VAL A 114 14.37 -7.99 1.81
C VAL A 114 15.31 -6.82 1.63
N VAL A 115 15.80 -6.22 2.70
CA VAL A 115 16.71 -5.06 2.68
C VAL A 115 17.67 -5.15 3.84
N THR A 116 18.82 -4.46 3.74
CA THR A 116 19.77 -4.29 4.83
C THR A 116 19.60 -2.88 5.40
N ALA A 117 19.29 -2.77 6.68
CA ALA A 117 19.17 -1.50 7.39
C ALA A 117 20.55 -0.88 7.66
N GLU A 118 20.60 0.41 8.03
CA GLU A 118 21.85 1.13 8.27
C GLU A 118 22.69 0.51 9.40
N ASP A 119 22.07 -0.20 10.35
CA ASP A 119 22.75 -0.95 11.42
C ASP A 119 23.37 -2.28 10.94
N GLY A 120 23.18 -2.65 9.69
CA GLY A 120 23.65 -3.89 9.07
C GLY A 120 22.69 -5.08 9.21
N ASP A 121 21.57 -4.92 9.90
CA ASP A 121 20.57 -5.98 10.06
C ASP A 121 19.74 -6.15 8.80
N MET A 122 19.51 -7.43 8.43
CA MET A 122 18.59 -7.76 7.35
C MET A 122 17.16 -7.71 7.84
N ASN A 123 16.33 -6.94 7.14
CA ASN A 123 14.91 -6.83 7.38
C ASN A 123 14.14 -7.40 6.19
N ASP A 124 13.16 -8.23 6.48
CA ASP A 124 12.20 -8.74 5.52
C ASP A 124 10.78 -8.36 5.92
N GLY A 125 9.92 -8.28 4.94
CA GLY A 125 8.53 -7.92 5.17
C GLY A 125 7.72 -7.89 3.90
N GLY A 126 6.48 -7.43 4.04
CA GLY A 126 5.59 -7.29 2.90
C GLY A 126 4.20 -6.80 3.29
N TYR A 127 3.38 -6.58 2.27
CA TYR A 127 1.97 -6.27 2.42
C TYR A 127 1.20 -6.63 1.16
N ALA A 128 -0.10 -6.84 1.32
CA ALA A 128 -1.00 -7.10 0.20
C ALA A 128 -1.66 -5.80 -0.28
N PHE A 129 -2.01 -5.79 -1.57
CA PHE A 129 -2.80 -4.76 -2.22
C PHE A 129 -3.72 -5.41 -3.26
N GLU A 130 -4.61 -4.63 -3.84
CA GLU A 130 -5.57 -5.11 -4.83
C GLU A 130 -5.55 -4.23 -6.08
N LEU A 131 -5.49 -4.88 -7.26
CA LEU A 131 -5.70 -4.24 -8.55
C LEU A 131 -7.12 -4.49 -9.00
N TYR A 132 -7.79 -3.44 -9.43
CA TYR A 132 -9.15 -3.46 -9.95
C TYR A 132 -9.15 -3.38 -11.47
N GLU A 133 -10.20 -3.89 -12.07
CA GLU A 133 -10.39 -3.72 -13.51
C GLU A 133 -10.67 -2.25 -13.83
N LYS A 134 -9.94 -1.71 -14.80
CA LYS A 134 -10.19 -0.36 -15.31
C LYS A 134 -11.60 -0.32 -15.90
N GLN A 135 -12.49 0.39 -15.24
CA GLN A 135 -13.86 0.55 -15.72
C GLN A 135 -13.85 1.36 -17.01
N ASP A 136 -14.15 0.70 -18.12
CA ASP A 136 -14.26 1.36 -19.42
C ASP A 136 -15.50 2.25 -19.44
N SER A 137 -15.31 3.54 -19.11
CA SER A 137 -16.38 4.53 -19.11
C SER A 137 -17.04 4.72 -20.49
N SER A 138 -16.39 4.29 -21.56
CA SER A 138 -16.95 4.39 -22.93
C SER A 138 -18.20 3.55 -23.09
N LYS A 139 -18.26 2.36 -22.46
CA LYS A 139 -19.44 1.49 -22.47
C LYS A 139 -20.61 2.10 -21.71
N THR A 140 -20.34 2.77 -20.61
CA THR A 140 -21.39 3.44 -19.80
C THR A 140 -22.07 4.56 -20.60
N TRP A 141 -21.30 5.35 -21.33
CA TRP A 141 -21.83 6.39 -22.22
C TRP A 141 -22.65 5.82 -23.38
N SER A 142 -22.23 4.69 -23.96
CA SER A 142 -22.99 4.04 -25.04
C SER A 142 -24.36 3.53 -24.58
N TYR A 143 -24.45 2.94 -23.38
CA TYR A 143 -25.73 2.50 -22.80
C TYR A 143 -26.63 3.70 -22.44
N LEU A 144 -26.08 4.79 -21.92
CA LEU A 144 -26.84 6.01 -21.65
C LEU A 144 -27.38 6.63 -22.94
N ALA A 145 -26.57 6.72 -24.00
CA ALA A 145 -26.99 7.21 -25.30
C ALA A 145 -28.11 6.33 -25.93
N ALA A 146 -27.95 5.00 -25.86
CA ALA A 146 -28.94 4.06 -26.35
C ALA A 146 -30.28 4.18 -25.58
N SER A 147 -30.23 4.27 -24.26
CA SER A 147 -31.43 4.42 -23.42
C SER A 147 -32.18 5.74 -23.70
N LEU A 148 -31.44 6.84 -23.91
CA LEU A 148 -32.02 8.13 -24.27
C LEU A 148 -32.67 8.09 -25.64
N GLY A 149 -32.03 7.39 -26.61
CA GLY A 149 -32.59 7.16 -27.96
C GLY A 149 -33.91 6.38 -27.92
N ILE A 150 -33.97 5.32 -27.15
CA ILE A 150 -35.19 4.52 -26.99
C ILE A 150 -36.30 5.35 -26.35
N LEU A 151 -35.99 6.13 -25.31
CA LEU A 151 -36.96 7.01 -24.64
C LEU A 151 -37.54 8.05 -25.64
N LEU A 152 -36.70 8.61 -26.48
CA LEU A 152 -37.12 9.61 -27.49
C LEU A 152 -38.07 8.98 -28.52
N VAL A 153 -37.78 7.78 -28.99
CA VAL A 153 -38.64 7.04 -29.90
C VAL A 153 -40.00 6.74 -29.26
N VAL A 154 -40.03 6.29 -28.02
CA VAL A 154 -41.28 6.04 -27.28
C VAL A 154 -42.10 7.29 -27.14
N VAL A 155 -41.48 8.41 -26.80
CA VAL A 155 -42.17 9.71 -26.67
C VAL A 155 -42.75 10.16 -28.03
N LEU A 156 -42.03 9.98 -29.14
CA LEU A 156 -42.52 10.30 -30.49
C LEU A 156 -43.69 9.41 -30.89
N LEU A 157 -43.66 8.11 -30.61
CA LEU A 157 -44.75 7.20 -30.87
C LEU A 157 -46.02 7.55 -30.06
N LEU A 158 -45.86 7.92 -28.79
CA LEU A 158 -46.95 8.34 -27.95
C LEU A 158 -47.59 9.68 -28.41
N ARG A 159 -46.81 10.56 -29.03
CA ARG A 159 -47.28 11.83 -29.60
C ARG A 159 -47.91 11.70 -30.97
N ALA A 160 -47.60 10.62 -31.72
CA ALA A 160 -48.22 10.33 -32.98
C ALA A 160 -49.66 9.81 -32.77
N LYS A 161 -50.60 10.71 -32.48
CA LYS A 161 -52.02 10.35 -32.43
C LYS A 161 -52.43 9.86 -33.80
N PRO A 162 -53.06 8.67 -33.93
CA PRO A 162 -53.63 8.24 -35.18
C PRO A 162 -54.73 9.23 -35.60
N LYS A 163 -54.62 9.82 -36.77
CA LYS A 163 -55.73 10.55 -37.40
C LYS A 163 -56.82 9.52 -37.66
N VAL A 164 -57.85 9.52 -36.84
CA VAL A 164 -59.09 8.79 -37.10
C VAL A 164 -59.70 9.41 -38.33
N GLN A 165 -59.64 8.77 -39.49
CA GLN A 165 -60.42 9.14 -40.68
C GLN A 165 -61.87 8.82 -40.36
N ARG A 166 -62.63 9.88 -40.13
CA ARG A 166 -64.11 9.81 -40.09
C ARG A 166 -64.58 9.53 -41.51
N LYS A 167 -64.99 8.29 -41.76
CA LYS A 167 -65.69 7.90 -42.96
C LYS A 167 -67.07 8.60 -42.94
N GLU A 168 -67.22 9.62 -43.76
CA GLU A 168 -68.56 10.21 -44.02
C GLU A 168 -69.36 9.13 -44.79
N GLU A 169 -70.34 8.57 -44.13
CA GLU A 169 -71.35 7.72 -44.69
C GLU A 169 -72.37 8.67 -45.37
N SER A 170 -72.28 8.76 -46.76
CA SER A 170 -73.26 9.40 -47.62
C SER A 170 -74.48 8.50 -47.67
N GLY A 171 -75.57 8.94 -47.01
CA GLY A 171 -76.90 8.33 -47.15
C GLY A 171 -77.63 8.96 -48.33
N ASP A 172 -78.16 8.07 -49.15
CA ASP A 172 -79.35 8.33 -49.99
C ASP A 172 -80.60 7.80 -49.27
#